data_ec23915d210b3f8062c0ed50d8439eec
#
_entry.id   ec23915d210b3f8062c0ed50d8439eec
#
_cell.length_a   1.000
_cell.length_b   1.000
_cell.length_c   1.000
_cell.angle_alpha   90.00
_cell.angle_beta   90.00
_cell.angle_gamma   90.00
#
_symmetry.space_group_name_H-M   'P 1'
#
loop_
_entity.id
_entity.type
_entity.pdbx_description
1 polymer ?
#
loop_
_entity_poly.entity_id
_entity_poly.type
_entity_poly.pdbx_seq_one_letter_code
_entity_poly.pdbx_strand_id
1 'polypeptide(L)'
;MTTGSVAVTLPDTEPSLRVVPMPADANQHGDIFGGWVMSQVDIAGSIPASRRARGRVATVAVNSFVFREPVLIGDVVSFYAQITREGRTSIIVSVEVYAQRNPTEVICVKVTEASLTYVAVAADRRPRVLPLE
;
A
#
# COMPACT_ATOMS: atom_id res chain seq x y z
N MET A 1 -25.64 11.98 -8.75
CA MET A 1 -25.28 10.63 -8.38
C MET A 1 -24.02 10.17 -9.11
N THR A 2 -23.12 9.65 -8.41
CA THR A 2 -21.93 9.11 -9.04
C THR A 2 -22.17 7.72 -9.56
N THR A 3 -21.85 7.51 -10.78
CA THR A 3 -22.05 6.23 -11.40
C THR A 3 -20.80 5.36 -11.41
N GLY A 4 -19.64 5.96 -11.11
CA GLY A 4 -18.38 5.26 -11.17
C GLY A 4 -17.94 4.58 -9.88
N SER A 5 -18.49 5.01 -8.77
CA SER A 5 -18.04 4.53 -7.46
C SER A 5 -19.02 3.52 -6.92
N VAL A 6 -18.55 2.32 -6.71
CA VAL A 6 -19.31 1.32 -5.95
C VAL A 6 -18.89 1.49 -4.49
N ALA A 7 -19.88 1.69 -3.61
CA ALA A 7 -19.61 1.75 -2.18
C ALA A 7 -18.97 0.44 -1.75
N VAL A 8 -17.84 0.54 -1.09
CA VAL A 8 -17.12 -0.61 -0.57
C VAL A 8 -16.94 -0.45 0.92
N THR A 9 -16.62 -1.54 1.57
CA THR A 9 -16.25 -1.53 2.98
C THR A 9 -14.76 -1.83 3.10
N LEU A 10 -14.16 -1.39 4.19
CA LEU A 10 -12.78 -1.76 4.48
C LEU A 10 -12.68 -3.26 4.68
N PRO A 11 -11.54 -3.87 4.33
CA PRO A 11 -11.27 -5.25 4.68
C PRO A 11 -11.41 -5.48 6.20
N ASP A 12 -11.79 -6.68 6.57
CA ASP A 12 -11.98 -7.07 7.98
C ASP A 12 -10.67 -7.52 8.59
N THR A 13 -9.63 -6.76 8.39
CA THR A 13 -8.30 -7.00 8.93
C THR A 13 -7.70 -5.66 9.32
N GLU A 14 -6.60 -5.72 10.05
CA GLU A 14 -5.90 -4.51 10.45
C GLU A 14 -5.06 -3.98 9.27
N PRO A 15 -5.14 -2.67 8.98
CA PRO A 15 -4.28 -2.10 7.94
C PRO A 15 -2.82 -2.07 8.42
N SER A 16 -1.90 -2.22 7.48
CA SER A 16 -0.48 -2.05 7.75
C SER A 16 -0.15 -0.58 8.00
N LEU A 17 -0.91 0.32 7.40
CA LEU A 17 -0.66 1.75 7.45
C LEU A 17 -1.97 2.49 7.27
N ARG A 18 -2.14 3.59 7.99
CA ARG A 18 -3.29 4.48 7.81
C ARG A 18 -2.79 5.91 7.93
N VAL A 19 -3.03 6.71 6.89
CA VAL A 19 -2.43 8.05 6.78
C VAL A 19 -3.46 9.02 6.25
N VAL A 20 -3.38 10.25 6.71
CA VAL A 20 -4.16 11.37 6.15
C VAL A 20 -3.20 12.23 5.34
N PRO A 21 -3.35 12.32 4.02
CA PRO A 21 -2.51 13.20 3.23
C PRO A 21 -2.81 14.66 3.50
N MET A 22 -1.79 15.49 3.36
CA MET A 22 -1.89 16.91 3.63
C MET A 22 -1.97 17.69 2.31
N PRO A 23 -2.35 18.99 2.35
CA PRO A 23 -2.39 19.81 1.15
C PRO A 23 -1.08 19.81 0.34
N ALA A 24 0.06 19.70 1.02
CA ALA A 24 1.36 19.64 0.35
C ALA A 24 1.54 18.40 -0.51
N ASP A 25 0.71 17.36 -0.30
CA ASP A 25 0.78 16.10 -1.05
C ASP A 25 -0.13 16.13 -2.28
N ALA A 26 -0.83 17.23 -2.51
CA ALA A 26 -1.82 17.36 -3.57
C ALA A 26 -1.30 18.19 -4.74
N ASN A 27 -1.84 17.92 -5.92
CA ASN A 27 -1.63 18.76 -7.07
C ASN A 27 -2.54 19.99 -7.00
N GLN A 28 -2.46 20.84 -8.01
CA GLN A 28 -3.22 22.09 -8.05
C GLN A 28 -4.73 21.90 -8.14
N HIS A 29 -5.18 20.69 -8.48
CA HIS A 29 -6.61 20.36 -8.59
C HIS A 29 -7.17 19.72 -7.33
N GLY A 30 -6.36 19.54 -6.29
CA GLY A 30 -6.81 18.96 -5.04
C GLY A 30 -6.73 17.43 -4.99
N ASP A 31 -6.19 16.81 -6.02
CA ASP A 31 -5.94 15.36 -6.03
C ASP A 31 -4.56 15.09 -5.46
N ILE A 32 -4.47 14.07 -4.64
CA ILE A 32 -3.19 13.64 -4.08
C ILE A 32 -2.35 13.02 -5.20
N PHE A 33 -1.07 13.37 -5.26
CA PHE A 33 -0.17 12.81 -6.26
C PHE A 33 -0.12 11.29 -6.17
N GLY A 34 -0.16 10.64 -7.34
CA GLY A 34 -0.01 9.19 -7.43
C GLY A 34 1.29 8.71 -6.81
N GLY A 35 2.37 9.50 -6.96
CA GLY A 35 3.65 9.17 -6.34
C GLY A 35 3.60 9.12 -4.82
N TRP A 36 2.77 9.97 -4.19
CA TRP A 36 2.56 9.89 -2.75
C TRP A 36 1.92 8.55 -2.38
N VAL A 37 0.88 8.14 -3.11
CA VAL A 37 0.22 6.85 -2.88
C VAL A 37 1.21 5.71 -3.08
N MET A 38 2.01 5.76 -4.13
CA MET A 38 3.01 4.72 -4.41
C MET A 38 4.04 4.60 -3.29
N SER A 39 4.50 5.72 -2.73
CA SER A 39 5.47 5.68 -1.64
C SER A 39 4.86 5.08 -0.37
N GLN A 40 3.61 5.40 -0.08
CA GLN A 40 2.92 4.82 1.07
C GLN A 40 2.66 3.34 0.89
N VAL A 41 2.34 2.91 -0.34
CA VAL A 41 2.16 1.50 -0.67
C VAL A 41 3.44 0.72 -0.43
N ASP A 42 4.58 1.28 -0.84
CA ASP A 42 5.87 0.65 -0.62
C ASP A 42 6.17 0.49 0.88
N ILE A 43 5.91 1.52 1.66
CA ILE A 43 6.06 1.45 3.11
C ILE A 43 5.16 0.37 3.70
N ALA A 44 3.88 0.38 3.32
CA ALA A 44 2.90 -0.58 3.84
C ALA A 44 3.28 -2.01 3.52
N GLY A 45 3.71 -2.27 2.28
CA GLY A 45 4.13 -3.60 1.85
C GLY A 45 5.40 -4.07 2.54
N SER A 46 6.29 -3.17 2.87
CA SER A 46 7.54 -3.50 3.54
C SER A 46 7.33 -4.02 4.97
N ILE A 47 6.21 -3.67 5.60
CA ILE A 47 5.95 -4.08 6.99
C ILE A 47 5.82 -5.60 7.12
N PRO A 48 4.87 -6.27 6.43
CA PRO A 48 4.83 -7.73 6.52
C PRO A 48 6.07 -8.38 5.91
N ALA A 49 6.66 -7.78 4.88
CA ALA A 49 7.87 -8.34 4.26
C ALA A 49 9.03 -8.38 5.24
N SER A 50 9.30 -7.28 5.96
CA SER A 50 10.40 -7.26 6.92
C SER A 50 10.15 -8.15 8.12
N ARG A 51 8.90 -8.28 8.56
CA ARG A 51 8.53 -9.20 9.63
C ARG A 51 8.79 -10.65 9.22
N ARG A 52 8.39 -11.00 8.00
CA ARG A 52 8.64 -12.36 7.49
C ARG A 52 10.14 -12.63 7.33
N ALA A 53 10.87 -11.66 6.82
CA ALA A 53 12.32 -11.79 6.62
C ALA A 53 13.10 -11.70 7.94
N ARG A 54 12.47 -11.24 9.00
CA ARG A 54 13.10 -10.98 10.29
C ARG A 54 14.29 -10.06 10.16
N GLY A 55 14.14 -9.01 9.37
CA GLY A 55 15.19 -8.04 9.16
C GLY A 55 14.99 -7.24 7.89
N ARG A 56 16.09 -6.74 7.39
CA ARG A 56 16.09 -5.80 6.28
C ARG A 56 15.57 -6.42 4.99
N VAL A 57 14.71 -5.67 4.29
CA VAL A 57 14.28 -6.01 2.94
C VAL A 57 14.53 -4.82 2.03
N ALA A 58 14.66 -5.09 0.74
CA ALA A 58 14.76 -4.06 -0.29
C ALA A 58 13.63 -4.25 -1.29
N THR A 59 13.03 -3.17 -1.72
CA THR A 59 12.05 -3.19 -2.79
C THR A 59 12.81 -3.33 -4.11
N VAL A 60 12.55 -4.39 -4.84
CA VAL A 60 13.27 -4.64 -6.10
C VAL A 60 12.39 -4.47 -7.33
N ALA A 61 11.08 -4.54 -7.17
CA ALA A 61 10.17 -4.36 -8.31
C ALA A 61 8.79 -3.95 -7.85
N VAL A 62 8.15 -3.12 -8.65
CA VAL A 62 6.72 -2.87 -8.59
C VAL A 62 6.14 -3.65 -9.76
N ASN A 63 5.48 -4.76 -9.47
CA ASN A 63 5.01 -5.67 -10.51
C ASN A 63 3.77 -5.13 -11.21
N SER A 64 2.90 -4.49 -10.44
CA SER A 64 1.71 -3.85 -10.98
C SER A 64 1.25 -2.75 -10.01
N PHE A 65 0.60 -1.75 -10.58
CA PHE A 65 0.07 -0.64 -9.80
C PHE A 65 -1.10 -0.05 -10.59
N VAL A 66 -2.31 -0.24 -10.09
CA VAL A 66 -3.52 0.18 -10.78
C VAL A 66 -4.26 1.19 -9.92
N PHE A 67 -4.47 2.39 -10.45
CA PHE A 67 -5.29 3.40 -9.80
C PHE A 67 -6.72 3.30 -10.31
N ARG A 68 -7.68 3.27 -9.39
CA ARG A 68 -9.11 3.19 -9.71
C ARG A 68 -9.86 4.46 -9.36
N GLU A 69 -9.50 5.07 -8.25
CA GLU A 69 -10.12 6.29 -7.74
C GLU A 69 -9.04 7.23 -7.24
N PRO A 70 -9.24 8.55 -7.35
CA PRO A 70 -8.27 9.49 -6.78
C PRO A 70 -8.36 9.52 -5.26
N VAL A 71 -7.26 9.88 -4.63
CA VAL A 71 -7.23 10.24 -3.21
C VAL A 71 -7.35 11.75 -3.13
N LEU A 72 -8.19 12.22 -2.23
CA LEU A 72 -8.45 13.65 -2.06
C LEU A 72 -7.87 14.15 -0.74
N ILE A 73 -7.62 15.46 -0.67
CA ILE A 73 -7.19 16.09 0.57
C ILE A 73 -8.23 15.78 1.66
N GLY A 74 -7.74 15.37 2.83
CA GLY A 74 -8.62 15.08 3.97
C GLY A 74 -9.11 13.64 4.01
N ASP A 75 -8.86 12.84 2.99
CA ASP A 75 -9.22 11.43 3.04
C ASP A 75 -8.42 10.72 4.13
N VAL A 76 -9.04 9.72 4.76
CA VAL A 76 -8.31 8.76 5.59
C VAL A 76 -7.97 7.58 4.72
N VAL A 77 -6.70 7.37 4.47
CA VAL A 77 -6.23 6.37 3.52
C VAL A 77 -5.65 5.17 4.29
N SER A 78 -6.20 3.99 4.02
CA SER A 78 -5.81 2.76 4.70
C SER A 78 -5.21 1.78 3.69
N PHE A 79 -4.11 1.15 4.10
CA PHE A 79 -3.30 0.28 3.24
C PHE A 79 -3.27 -1.10 3.86
N TYR A 80 -3.73 -2.10 3.11
CA TYR A 80 -3.81 -3.48 3.55
C TYR A 80 -2.83 -4.31 2.74
N ALA A 81 -1.81 -4.84 3.42
CA ALA A 81 -0.74 -5.57 2.78
C ALA A 81 -0.80 -7.05 3.17
N GLN A 82 -0.61 -7.91 2.19
CA GLN A 82 -0.65 -9.35 2.39
C GLN A 82 0.42 -10.02 1.53
N ILE A 83 1.19 -10.92 2.14
CA ILE A 83 2.15 -11.73 1.39
C ILE A 83 1.36 -12.73 0.55
N THR A 84 1.62 -12.73 -0.75
CA THR A 84 0.94 -13.64 -1.68
C THR A 84 1.85 -14.77 -2.16
N ARG A 85 3.17 -14.57 -2.12
CA ARG A 85 4.10 -15.58 -2.59
C ARG A 85 5.48 -15.35 -1.98
N GLU A 86 6.20 -16.44 -1.74
CA GLU A 86 7.57 -16.39 -1.28
C GLU A 86 8.45 -17.21 -2.21
N GLY A 87 9.63 -16.68 -2.53
CA GLY A 87 10.69 -17.40 -3.17
C GLY A 87 11.77 -17.73 -2.15
N ARG A 88 12.95 -18.06 -2.63
CA ARG A 88 14.07 -18.38 -1.74
C ARG A 88 14.54 -17.15 -0.95
N THR A 89 14.63 -16.00 -1.62
CA THR A 89 15.06 -14.73 -1.02
C THR A 89 14.00 -13.65 -1.16
N SER A 90 12.93 -13.90 -1.92
CA SER A 90 11.96 -12.89 -2.33
C SER A 90 10.62 -13.08 -1.69
N ILE A 91 9.90 -11.99 -1.56
CA ILE A 91 8.56 -11.93 -0.99
C ILE A 91 7.72 -11.05 -1.90
N ILE A 92 6.60 -11.58 -2.40
CA ILE A 92 5.65 -10.78 -3.17
C ILE A 92 4.51 -10.40 -2.24
N VAL A 93 4.22 -9.10 -2.20
CA VAL A 93 3.19 -8.52 -1.34
C VAL A 93 2.15 -7.84 -2.20
N SER A 94 0.87 -8.15 -1.97
CA SER A 94 -0.21 -7.36 -2.54
C SER A 94 -0.61 -6.28 -1.55
N VAL A 95 -0.91 -5.09 -2.05
CA VAL A 95 -1.39 -3.98 -1.23
C VAL A 95 -2.66 -3.45 -1.84
N GLU A 96 -3.71 -3.40 -1.04
CA GLU A 96 -4.97 -2.76 -1.40
C GLU A 96 -5.10 -1.47 -0.63
N VAL A 97 -5.55 -0.42 -1.30
CA VAL A 97 -5.64 0.92 -0.73
C VAL A 97 -7.08 1.40 -0.79
N TYR A 98 -7.58 1.87 0.34
CA TYR A 98 -8.94 2.38 0.47
C TYR A 98 -8.89 3.79 1.05
N ALA A 99 -9.80 4.64 0.60
CA ALA A 99 -9.95 6.00 1.12
C ALA A 99 -11.35 6.17 1.69
N GLN A 100 -11.42 6.79 2.86
CA GLN A 100 -12.68 7.13 3.50
C GLN A 100 -12.78 8.65 3.57
N ARG A 101 -13.93 9.19 3.17
CA ARG A 101 -14.17 10.61 3.12
C ARG A 101 -15.57 10.95 3.64
N ASN A 102 -15.80 12.23 3.91
CA ASN A 102 -17.03 12.77 4.49
C ASN A 102 -17.25 12.30 5.93
N PRO A 103 -16.88 13.12 6.92
CA PRO A 103 -16.97 12.72 8.33
C PRO A 103 -18.39 12.50 8.81
N THR A 104 -19.40 13.13 8.17
CA THR A 104 -20.79 12.99 8.58
C THR A 104 -21.48 11.78 7.97
N GLU A 105 -21.08 11.41 6.76
CA GLU A 105 -21.62 10.25 6.06
C GLU A 105 -20.46 9.62 5.31
N VAL A 106 -19.79 8.69 5.96
CA VAL A 106 -18.54 8.16 5.47
C VAL A 106 -18.75 7.39 4.17
N ILE A 107 -18.01 7.80 3.16
CA ILE A 107 -17.93 7.11 1.87
C ILE A 107 -16.57 6.43 1.81
N CYS A 108 -16.57 5.15 1.46
CA CYS A 108 -15.35 4.37 1.31
C CYS A 108 -15.20 3.97 -0.16
N VAL A 109 -14.05 4.24 -0.73
CA VAL A 109 -13.73 3.85 -2.11
C VAL A 109 -12.44 3.07 -2.14
N LYS A 110 -12.34 2.15 -3.10
CA LYS A 110 -11.08 1.44 -3.35
C LYS A 110 -10.24 2.26 -4.32
N VAL A 111 -9.06 2.65 -3.89
CA VAL A 111 -8.18 3.55 -4.63
C VAL A 111 -7.25 2.79 -5.55
N THR A 112 -6.62 1.75 -5.02
CA THR A 112 -5.48 1.12 -5.71
C THR A 112 -5.36 -0.33 -5.33
N GLU A 113 -4.84 -1.09 -6.29
CA GLU A 113 -4.32 -2.44 -6.07
C GLU A 113 -2.90 -2.47 -6.60
N ALA A 114 -1.99 -3.01 -5.83
CA ALA A 114 -0.58 -3.08 -6.21
C ALA A 114 0.03 -4.41 -5.82
N SER A 115 1.07 -4.78 -6.54
CA SER A 115 1.88 -5.95 -6.23
C SER A 115 3.35 -5.55 -6.32
N LEU A 116 4.09 -5.82 -5.25
CA LEU A 116 5.50 -5.45 -5.15
C LEU A 116 6.33 -6.67 -4.78
N THR A 117 7.57 -6.68 -5.21
CA THR A 117 8.53 -7.71 -4.83
C THR A 117 9.60 -7.11 -3.93
N TYR A 118 9.78 -7.75 -2.80
CA TYR A 118 10.82 -7.42 -1.82
C TYR A 118 11.81 -8.57 -1.76
N VAL A 119 13.06 -8.26 -1.45
CA VAL A 119 14.10 -9.27 -1.26
C VAL A 119 14.73 -9.05 0.12
N ALA A 120 14.85 -10.13 0.86
CA ALA A 120 15.58 -10.10 2.14
C ALA A 120 17.06 -9.84 1.84
N VAL A 121 17.64 -8.90 2.57
CA VAL A 121 19.05 -8.52 2.34
C VAL A 121 19.82 -8.53 3.64
N ALA A 122 21.10 -8.83 3.52
CA ALA A 122 22.04 -8.76 4.64
C ALA A 122 22.56 -7.33 4.83
N ALA A 123 23.39 -7.13 5.83
CA ALA A 123 23.96 -5.81 6.11
C ALA A 123 24.77 -5.24 4.95
N ASP A 124 25.36 -6.10 4.13
CA ASP A 124 26.09 -5.70 2.91
C ASP A 124 25.17 -5.49 1.71
N ARG A 125 23.85 -5.57 1.92
CA ARG A 125 22.80 -5.41 0.92
C ARG A 125 22.71 -6.53 -0.10
N ARG A 126 23.38 -7.63 0.15
CA ARG A 126 23.23 -8.83 -0.71
C ARG A 126 22.00 -9.62 -0.29
N PRO A 127 21.36 -10.29 -1.25
CA PRO A 127 20.22 -11.15 -0.93
C PRO A 127 20.61 -12.24 0.08
N ARG A 128 19.68 -12.55 0.96
CA ARG A 128 19.84 -13.66 1.90
C ARG A 128 18.59 -14.54 1.85
N VAL A 129 18.76 -15.79 2.17
CA VAL A 129 17.67 -16.76 2.19
C VAL A 129 16.70 -16.38 3.32
N LEU A 130 15.40 -16.49 3.04
CA LEU A 130 14.39 -16.24 4.06
C LEU A 130 14.55 -17.26 5.19
N PRO A 131 14.34 -16.82 6.45
CA PRO A 131 14.41 -17.75 7.56
C PRO A 131 13.28 -18.76 7.50
N LEU A 132 13.48 -19.91 8.10
CA LEU A 132 12.41 -20.87 8.30
C LEU A 132 11.38 -20.29 9.26
N GLU A 133 10.14 -20.65 9.08
CA GLU A 133 9.04 -20.16 9.92
C GLU A 133 9.11 -20.71 11.33
#